data_0b1bf966a3160a6cc81b39f64d51ef4d
#
_entry.id   0b1bf966a3160a6cc81b39f64d51ef4d
#
_cell.length_a   1.000
_cell.length_b   1.000
_cell.length_c   1.000
_cell.angle_alpha   90.00
_cell.angle_beta   90.00
_cell.angle_gamma   90.00
#
_symmetry.space_group_name_H-M   'P 1'
#
loop_
_entity.id
_entity.type
_entity.pdbx_description
1 polymer ?
#
loop_
_entity_poly.entity_id
_entity_poly.type
_entity_poly.pdbx_seq_one_letter_code
_entity_poly.pdbx_strand_id
1 'polypeptide(L)'
;MITVENLAIDVGARRLMSGVTFRVTPGDKIGLVGRNGAGKTTLTRTLSGELQPAEGSITVSGELGFLPQDPRTGDPDQLARHRILDARGLGTLTQQITKAADDMASEDPAIAEKAMKRFGNLTDRFQTLGGYAAEAEAASISNNLGLPDRVLDQPLGTLSGGQRRRIEL
;
A
#
# COMPACT_ATOMS: atom_id res chain seq x y z
N MET A 1 -14.87 -11.62 -4.01
CA MET A 1 -16.07 -11.29 -4.82
C MET A 1 -16.47 -9.85 -4.54
N ILE A 2 -16.84 -9.09 -5.59
CA ILE A 2 -17.36 -7.72 -5.43
C ILE A 2 -18.81 -7.72 -5.95
N THR A 3 -19.73 -7.21 -5.18
CA THR A 3 -21.15 -7.01 -5.59
C THR A 3 -21.44 -5.51 -5.49
N VAL A 4 -21.98 -4.96 -6.56
CA VAL A 4 -22.37 -3.55 -6.69
C VAL A 4 -23.85 -3.49 -6.99
N GLU A 5 -24.61 -2.71 -6.21
CA GLU A 5 -26.07 -2.59 -6.34
C GLU A 5 -26.49 -1.12 -6.39
N ASN A 6 -27.18 -0.75 -7.46
CA ASN A 6 -27.72 0.59 -7.69
C ASN A 6 -26.74 1.74 -7.43
N LEU A 7 -25.46 1.52 -7.76
CA LEU A 7 -24.40 2.48 -7.50
C LEU A 7 -24.61 3.78 -8.26
N ALA A 8 -24.54 4.90 -7.56
CA ALA A 8 -24.41 6.22 -8.16
C ALA A 8 -23.14 6.91 -7.63
N ILE A 9 -22.45 7.61 -8.52
CA ILE A 9 -21.21 8.33 -8.21
C ILE A 9 -21.35 9.77 -8.68
N ASP A 10 -21.09 10.71 -7.76
CA ASP A 10 -21.07 12.13 -8.01
C ASP A 10 -19.64 12.70 -7.86
N VAL A 11 -19.30 13.70 -8.65
CA VAL A 11 -18.08 14.48 -8.50
C VAL A 11 -18.47 15.96 -8.45
N GLY A 12 -18.39 16.54 -7.26
CA GLY A 12 -18.98 17.85 -6.98
C GLY A 12 -20.48 17.81 -7.21
N ALA A 13 -21.01 18.73 -8.02
CA ALA A 13 -22.44 18.81 -8.37
C ALA A 13 -22.81 17.94 -9.58
N ARG A 14 -21.85 17.21 -10.18
CA ARG A 14 -22.09 16.46 -11.41
C ARG A 14 -22.23 14.97 -11.11
N ARG A 15 -23.36 14.37 -11.54
CA ARG A 15 -23.53 12.91 -11.56
C ARG A 15 -22.73 12.31 -12.72
N LEU A 16 -21.82 11.39 -12.40
CA LEU A 16 -21.01 10.65 -13.39
C LEU A 16 -21.70 9.38 -13.86
N MET A 17 -22.34 8.67 -12.94
CA MET A 17 -23.08 7.44 -13.23
C MET A 17 -24.15 7.20 -12.19
N SER A 18 -25.19 6.45 -12.56
CA SER A 18 -26.30 6.08 -11.67
C SER A 18 -26.88 4.72 -12.05
N GLY A 19 -27.45 4.02 -11.07
CA GLY A 19 -28.14 2.74 -11.27
C GLY A 19 -27.21 1.61 -11.72
N VAL A 20 -25.90 1.71 -11.46
CA VAL A 20 -24.93 0.70 -11.88
C VAL A 20 -25.02 -0.51 -10.97
N THR A 21 -25.31 -1.67 -11.56
CA THR A 21 -25.40 -2.95 -10.83
C THR A 21 -24.60 -4.00 -11.59
N PHE A 22 -23.63 -4.64 -10.91
CA PHE A 22 -22.83 -5.74 -11.43
C PHE A 22 -22.20 -6.57 -10.32
N ARG A 23 -21.69 -7.73 -10.70
CA ARG A 23 -20.96 -8.63 -9.80
C ARG A 23 -19.67 -9.09 -10.45
N VAL A 24 -18.60 -9.15 -9.64
CA VAL A 24 -17.32 -9.76 -10.02
C VAL A 24 -17.12 -11.00 -9.14
N THR A 25 -16.97 -12.16 -9.78
CA THR A 25 -16.79 -13.45 -9.11
C THR A 25 -15.36 -13.94 -9.22
N PRO A 26 -14.93 -14.92 -8.37
CA PRO A 26 -13.60 -15.50 -8.50
C PRO A 26 -13.34 -16.01 -9.91
N GLY A 27 -12.16 -15.66 -10.46
CA GLY A 27 -11.75 -16.02 -11.81
C GLY A 27 -12.15 -15.03 -12.92
N ASP A 28 -13.04 -14.08 -12.64
CA ASP A 28 -13.41 -13.06 -13.63
C ASP A 28 -12.23 -12.11 -13.91
N LYS A 29 -12.11 -11.73 -15.19
CA LYS A 29 -11.19 -10.70 -15.68
C LYS A 29 -12.01 -9.64 -16.41
N ILE A 30 -12.24 -8.50 -15.78
CA ILE A 30 -13.13 -7.46 -16.29
C ILE A 30 -12.31 -6.26 -16.76
N GLY A 31 -12.52 -5.85 -18.02
CA GLY A 31 -11.97 -4.63 -18.58
C GLY A 31 -12.95 -3.47 -18.47
N LEU A 32 -12.54 -2.36 -17.86
CA LEU A 32 -13.33 -1.13 -17.79
C LEU A 32 -12.93 -0.20 -18.94
N VAL A 33 -13.80 -0.05 -19.94
CA VAL A 33 -13.55 0.75 -21.14
C VAL A 33 -14.47 1.97 -21.19
N GLY A 34 -14.01 3.04 -21.82
CA GLY A 34 -14.78 4.27 -21.97
C GLY A 34 -13.87 5.48 -22.27
N ARG A 35 -14.49 6.59 -22.68
CA ARG A 35 -13.77 7.85 -22.99
C ARG A 35 -13.05 8.40 -21.77
N ASN A 36 -12.05 9.27 -22.01
CA ASN A 36 -11.41 10.02 -20.91
C ASN A 36 -12.45 10.92 -20.23
N GLY A 37 -12.42 10.98 -18.91
CA GLY A 37 -13.41 11.71 -18.12
C GLY A 37 -14.76 10.98 -17.89
N ALA A 38 -14.94 9.75 -18.39
CA ALA A 38 -16.15 8.97 -18.19
C ALA A 38 -16.36 8.42 -16.75
N GLY A 39 -15.40 8.68 -15.83
CA GLY A 39 -15.52 8.24 -14.44
C GLY A 39 -14.88 6.88 -14.15
N LYS A 40 -14.09 6.29 -15.07
CA LYS A 40 -13.43 4.99 -14.86
C LYS A 40 -12.56 4.97 -13.58
N THR A 41 -11.67 5.93 -13.43
CA THR A 41 -10.81 6.05 -12.24
C THR A 41 -11.63 6.33 -10.98
N THR A 42 -12.70 7.11 -11.09
CA THR A 42 -13.60 7.39 -9.96
C THR A 42 -14.30 6.12 -9.51
N LEU A 43 -14.81 5.31 -10.46
CA LEU A 43 -15.43 4.02 -10.16
C LEU A 43 -14.42 3.08 -9.46
N THR A 44 -13.20 2.92 -9.98
CA THR A 44 -12.19 2.05 -9.34
C THR A 44 -11.82 2.51 -7.93
N ARG A 45 -11.72 3.83 -7.70
CA ARG A 45 -11.49 4.39 -6.35
C ARG A 45 -12.69 4.23 -5.42
N THR A 46 -13.91 4.24 -5.96
CA THR A 46 -15.11 3.95 -5.16
C THR A 46 -15.17 2.45 -4.81
N LEU A 47 -14.81 1.57 -5.75
CA LEU A 47 -14.70 0.13 -5.49
C LEU A 47 -13.63 -0.22 -4.45
N SER A 48 -12.52 0.52 -4.42
CA SER A 48 -11.45 0.34 -3.41
C SER A 48 -11.80 0.91 -2.03
N GLY A 49 -12.90 1.64 -1.90
CA GLY A 49 -13.30 2.28 -0.65
C GLY A 49 -12.64 3.63 -0.39
N GLU A 50 -11.81 4.15 -1.31
CA GLU A 50 -11.21 5.49 -1.19
C GLU A 50 -12.26 6.60 -1.34
N LEU A 51 -13.32 6.35 -2.09
CA LEU A 51 -14.43 7.28 -2.27
C LEU A 51 -15.74 6.61 -1.84
N GLN A 52 -16.62 7.39 -1.24
CA GLN A 52 -17.95 6.91 -0.89
C GLN A 52 -18.89 7.07 -2.09
N PRO A 53 -19.77 6.08 -2.37
CA PRO A 53 -20.82 6.23 -3.36
C PRO A 53 -21.86 7.27 -2.92
N ALA A 54 -22.46 7.97 -3.88
CA ALA A 54 -23.57 8.87 -3.61
C ALA A 54 -24.88 8.10 -3.28
N GLU A 55 -25.08 6.95 -3.96
CA GLU A 55 -26.20 6.05 -3.73
C GLU A 55 -25.78 4.61 -4.00
N GLY A 56 -26.56 3.65 -3.49
CA GLY A 56 -26.29 2.22 -3.66
C GLY A 56 -25.29 1.65 -2.68
N SER A 57 -24.85 0.43 -2.95
CA SER A 57 -23.93 -0.29 -2.07
C SER A 57 -22.86 -1.06 -2.82
N ILE A 58 -21.71 -1.23 -2.16
CA ILE A 58 -20.61 -2.07 -2.61
C ILE A 58 -20.28 -3.04 -1.49
N THR A 59 -20.36 -4.34 -1.79
CA THR A 59 -20.01 -5.40 -0.87
C THR A 59 -18.80 -6.16 -1.40
N VAL A 60 -17.73 -6.24 -0.59
CA VAL A 60 -16.52 -6.99 -0.90
C VAL A 60 -16.41 -8.18 0.02
N SER A 61 -16.31 -9.39 -0.54
CA SER A 61 -16.03 -10.62 0.20
C SER A 61 -14.61 -11.09 -0.11
N GLY A 62 -13.74 -11.12 0.90
CA GLY A 62 -12.32 -11.41 0.78
C GLY A 62 -11.46 -10.15 0.82
N GLU A 63 -10.17 -10.32 0.55
CA GLU A 63 -9.22 -9.22 0.48
C GLU A 63 -9.32 -8.48 -0.85
N LEU A 64 -9.17 -7.16 -0.82
CA LEU A 64 -9.17 -6.28 -1.99
C LEU A 64 -7.82 -5.59 -2.11
N GLY A 65 -7.11 -5.87 -3.20
CA GLY A 65 -5.93 -5.10 -3.59
C GLY A 65 -6.31 -3.99 -4.58
N PHE A 66 -5.81 -2.79 -4.38
CA PHE A 66 -5.98 -1.66 -5.30
C PHE A 66 -4.63 -1.09 -5.72
N LEU A 67 -4.36 -1.03 -7.02
CA LEU A 67 -3.17 -0.41 -7.57
C LEU A 67 -3.54 0.93 -8.21
N PRO A 68 -3.16 2.07 -7.62
CA PRO A 68 -3.47 3.37 -8.18
C PRO A 68 -2.73 3.62 -9.51
N GLN A 69 -3.30 4.47 -10.36
CA GLN A 69 -2.71 4.82 -11.65
C GLN A 69 -1.41 5.61 -11.50
N ASP A 70 -1.33 6.48 -10.49
CA ASP A 70 -0.14 7.25 -10.15
C ASP A 70 0.44 6.78 -8.80
N PRO A 71 1.56 6.04 -8.83
CA PRO A 71 2.20 5.55 -7.60
C PRO A 71 3.02 6.63 -6.86
N ARG A 72 3.00 7.90 -7.29
CA ARG A 72 3.74 9.01 -6.66
C ARG A 72 3.14 9.49 -5.33
N THR A 73 2.24 8.69 -4.75
CA THR A 73 1.71 8.91 -3.40
C THR A 73 2.67 8.29 -2.39
N GLY A 74 3.09 9.05 -1.39
CA GLY A 74 4.00 8.59 -0.33
C GLY A 74 5.19 9.51 -0.14
N ASP A 75 5.90 9.29 0.95
CA ASP A 75 7.12 10.00 1.28
C ASP A 75 8.25 9.62 0.29
N PRO A 76 8.80 10.57 -0.49
CA PRO A 76 9.88 10.30 -1.44
C PRO A 76 11.16 9.81 -0.76
N ASP A 77 11.36 10.12 0.51
CA ASP A 77 12.54 9.73 1.28
C ASP A 77 12.37 8.34 1.93
N GLN A 78 11.17 7.77 1.89
CA GLN A 78 10.92 6.42 2.38
C GLN A 78 11.67 5.38 1.55
N LEU A 79 12.33 4.43 2.19
CA LEU A 79 12.97 3.30 1.49
C LEU A 79 11.93 2.38 0.84
N ALA A 80 12.27 1.87 -0.34
CA ALA A 80 11.38 0.99 -1.10
C ALA A 80 10.96 -0.26 -0.30
N ARG A 81 11.87 -0.86 0.49
CA ARG A 81 11.53 -1.98 1.38
C ARG A 81 10.45 -1.63 2.41
N HIS A 82 10.54 -0.44 3.01
CA HIS A 82 9.55 0.00 4.00
C HIS A 82 8.18 0.19 3.34
N ARG A 83 8.15 0.68 2.11
CA ARG A 83 6.91 0.83 1.35
C ARG A 83 6.22 -0.50 1.08
N ILE A 84 6.98 -1.54 0.70
CA ILE A 84 6.44 -2.89 0.50
C ILE A 84 5.90 -3.45 1.84
N LEU A 85 6.65 -3.26 2.92
CA LEU A 85 6.25 -3.74 4.24
C LEU A 85 5.05 -2.99 4.83
N ASP A 86 4.79 -1.75 4.36
CA ASP A 86 3.58 -1.00 4.75
C ASP A 86 2.29 -1.72 4.36
N ALA A 87 2.29 -2.49 3.28
CA ALA A 87 1.14 -3.32 2.88
C ALA A 87 0.71 -4.31 3.98
N ARG A 88 1.65 -4.69 4.86
CA ARG A 88 1.40 -5.55 6.04
C ARG A 88 1.42 -4.78 7.36
N GLY A 89 1.44 -3.46 7.34
CA GLY A 89 1.54 -2.61 8.53
C GLY A 89 2.90 -2.69 9.25
N LEU A 90 3.94 -3.23 8.59
CA LEU A 90 5.28 -3.43 9.16
C LEU A 90 6.24 -2.27 8.87
N GLY A 91 5.98 -1.44 7.86
CA GLY A 91 6.90 -0.39 7.43
C GLY A 91 7.18 0.64 8.52
N THR A 92 6.13 1.15 9.19
CA THR A 92 6.30 2.06 10.35
C THR A 92 7.06 1.42 11.49
N LEU A 93 6.84 0.12 11.74
CA LEU A 93 7.54 -0.62 12.80
C LEU A 93 9.03 -0.75 12.47
N THR A 94 9.38 -1.06 11.23
CA THR A 94 10.77 -1.12 10.76
C THR A 94 11.48 0.23 10.91
N GLN A 95 10.83 1.33 10.53
CA GLN A 95 11.38 2.68 10.74
C GLN A 95 11.64 2.98 12.22
N GLN A 96 10.73 2.56 13.11
CA GLN A 96 10.91 2.75 14.54
C GLN A 96 12.06 1.91 15.11
N ILE A 97 12.28 0.70 14.59
CA ILE A 97 13.42 -0.16 14.95
C ILE A 97 14.74 0.50 14.53
N THR A 98 14.83 0.95 13.28
CA THR A 98 16.02 1.66 12.76
C THR A 98 16.32 2.88 13.62
N LYS A 99 15.32 3.72 13.88
CA LYS A 99 15.53 4.89 14.74
C LYS A 99 15.96 4.53 16.16
N ALA A 100 15.40 3.47 16.74
CA ALA A 100 15.85 3.03 18.07
C ALA A 100 17.27 2.50 18.04
N ALA A 101 17.70 1.83 16.97
CA ALA A 101 19.09 1.39 16.78
C ALA A 101 20.05 2.58 16.68
N ASP A 102 19.70 3.62 15.93
CA ASP A 102 20.49 4.85 15.81
C ASP A 102 20.58 5.57 17.17
N ASP A 103 19.49 5.68 17.91
CA ASP A 103 19.43 6.31 19.23
C ASP A 103 20.30 5.55 20.28
N MET A 104 20.56 4.23 20.09
CA MET A 104 21.47 3.44 20.96
C MET A 104 22.93 3.88 20.85
N ALA A 105 23.33 4.51 19.75
CA ALA A 105 24.67 5.07 19.55
C ALA A 105 24.84 6.48 20.18
N SER A 106 23.84 6.98 20.91
CA SER A 106 23.89 8.29 21.58
C SER A 106 25.00 8.33 22.63
N GLU A 107 25.71 9.45 22.71
CA GLU A 107 26.71 9.72 23.76
C GLU A 107 26.07 9.91 25.15
N ASP A 108 24.76 10.21 25.22
CA ASP A 108 23.99 10.29 26.46
C ASP A 108 23.56 8.88 26.93
N PRO A 109 24.07 8.39 28.08
CA PRO A 109 23.74 7.06 28.57
C PRO A 109 22.25 6.84 28.85
N ALA A 110 21.53 7.90 29.25
CA ALA A 110 20.09 7.80 29.54
C ALA A 110 19.28 7.62 28.25
N ILE A 111 19.69 8.27 27.15
CA ILE A 111 19.10 8.08 25.83
C ILE A 111 19.39 6.67 25.32
N ALA A 112 20.65 6.24 25.39
CA ALA A 112 21.09 4.93 24.92
C ALA A 112 20.36 3.78 25.66
N GLU A 113 20.23 3.84 26.98
CA GLU A 113 19.50 2.82 27.76
C GLU A 113 18.02 2.75 27.40
N LYS A 114 17.35 3.91 27.25
CA LYS A 114 15.96 3.98 26.84
C LYS A 114 15.75 3.45 25.42
N ALA A 115 16.67 3.76 24.51
CA ALA A 115 16.66 3.29 23.14
C ALA A 115 16.82 1.75 23.08
N MET A 116 17.73 1.18 23.88
CA MET A 116 17.93 -0.28 23.96
C MET A 116 16.65 -1.01 24.38
N LYS A 117 15.96 -0.53 25.43
CA LYS A 117 14.69 -1.12 25.86
C LYS A 117 13.62 -1.02 24.77
N ARG A 118 13.55 0.14 24.10
CA ARG A 118 12.62 0.37 23.00
C ARG A 118 12.92 -0.54 21.81
N PHE A 119 14.18 -0.69 21.44
CA PHE A 119 14.62 -1.58 20.36
C PHE A 119 14.20 -3.03 20.61
N GLY A 120 14.45 -3.56 21.83
CA GLY A 120 14.04 -4.92 22.20
C GLY A 120 12.54 -5.12 22.03
N ASN A 121 11.71 -4.25 22.60
CA ASN A 121 10.25 -4.35 22.51
C ASN A 121 9.74 -4.27 21.06
N LEU A 122 10.32 -3.40 20.24
CA LEU A 122 9.94 -3.24 18.84
C LEU A 122 10.34 -4.46 18.01
N THR A 123 11.52 -5.04 18.26
CA THR A 123 12.03 -6.24 17.59
C THR A 123 11.17 -7.46 17.93
N ASP A 124 10.81 -7.65 19.20
CA ASP A 124 9.92 -8.73 19.62
C ASP A 124 8.55 -8.63 18.94
N ARG A 125 8.01 -7.40 18.86
CA ARG A 125 6.76 -7.15 18.15
C ARG A 125 6.88 -7.44 16.65
N PHE A 126 7.97 -7.03 16.02
CA PHE A 126 8.26 -7.29 14.61
C PHE A 126 8.33 -8.79 14.32
N GLN A 127 9.02 -9.54 15.17
CA GLN A 127 9.11 -10.99 15.07
C GLN A 127 7.74 -11.67 15.25
N THR A 128 6.95 -11.24 16.25
CA THR A 128 5.60 -11.77 16.50
C THR A 128 4.66 -11.55 15.31
N LEU A 129 4.82 -10.45 14.59
CA LEU A 129 4.06 -10.14 13.37
C LEU A 129 4.63 -10.82 12.11
N GLY A 130 5.64 -11.68 12.24
CA GLY A 130 6.27 -12.37 11.11
C GLY A 130 7.11 -11.46 10.21
N GLY A 131 7.66 -10.37 10.76
CA GLY A 131 8.38 -9.35 10.00
C GLY A 131 9.55 -9.88 9.19
N TYR A 132 10.37 -10.79 9.76
CA TYR A 132 11.48 -11.40 9.03
C TYR A 132 11.03 -12.25 7.83
N ALA A 133 9.91 -12.97 7.97
CA ALA A 133 9.33 -13.71 6.85
C ALA A 133 8.80 -12.75 5.77
N ALA A 134 8.17 -11.65 6.18
CA ALA A 134 7.67 -10.62 5.28
C ALA A 134 8.81 -9.91 4.51
N GLU A 135 9.94 -9.65 5.13
CA GLU A 135 11.13 -9.10 4.45
C GLU A 135 11.69 -10.06 3.39
N ALA A 136 11.83 -11.34 3.75
CA ALA A 136 12.32 -12.35 2.81
C ALA A 136 11.35 -12.54 1.61
N GLU A 137 10.05 -12.52 1.89
CA GLU A 137 9.02 -12.59 0.86
C GLU A 137 9.02 -11.35 -0.04
N ALA A 138 9.13 -10.15 0.53
CA ALA A 138 9.24 -8.90 -0.21
C ALA A 138 10.44 -8.89 -1.15
N ALA A 139 11.62 -9.36 -0.68
CA ALA A 139 12.81 -9.50 -1.52
C ALA A 139 12.58 -10.50 -2.67
N SER A 140 11.98 -11.66 -2.38
CA SER A 140 11.67 -12.67 -3.38
C SER A 140 10.70 -12.17 -4.46
N ILE A 141 9.62 -11.49 -4.06
CA ILE A 141 8.64 -10.90 -4.97
C ILE A 141 9.31 -9.81 -5.83
N SER A 142 10.11 -8.94 -5.23
CA SER A 142 10.82 -7.88 -5.93
C SER A 142 11.77 -8.43 -7.00
N ASN A 143 12.51 -9.48 -6.68
CA ASN A 143 13.38 -10.18 -7.64
C ASN A 143 12.59 -10.77 -8.79
N ASN A 144 11.43 -11.40 -8.54
CA ASN A 144 10.54 -11.93 -9.56
C ASN A 144 9.97 -10.83 -10.48
N LEU A 145 9.81 -9.62 -9.97
CA LEU A 145 9.42 -8.42 -10.71
C LEU A 145 10.62 -7.75 -11.44
N GLY A 146 11.81 -8.35 -11.37
CA GLY A 146 13.02 -7.82 -12.00
C GLY A 146 13.57 -6.57 -11.30
N LEU A 147 13.36 -6.43 -9.99
CA LEU A 147 13.96 -5.41 -9.15
C LEU A 147 15.14 -6.04 -8.39
N PRO A 148 16.37 -5.62 -8.62
CA PRO A 148 17.53 -6.11 -7.85
C PRO A 148 17.47 -5.61 -6.39
N ASP A 149 18.04 -6.38 -5.45
CA ASP A 149 17.99 -6.08 -4.01
C ASP A 149 18.41 -4.67 -3.64
N ARG A 150 19.43 -4.12 -4.34
CA ARG A 150 19.87 -2.73 -4.15
C ARG A 150 18.77 -1.68 -4.31
N VAL A 151 17.70 -1.99 -5.04
CA VAL A 151 16.57 -1.06 -5.24
C VAL A 151 15.74 -0.97 -3.97
N LEU A 152 15.69 -2.03 -3.17
CA LEU A 152 14.95 -2.05 -1.91
C LEU A 152 15.53 -1.10 -0.87
N ASP A 153 16.83 -0.81 -0.97
CA ASP A 153 17.55 0.10 -0.07
C ASP A 153 17.60 1.56 -0.57
N GLN A 154 16.91 1.85 -1.67
CA GLN A 154 16.85 3.20 -2.22
C GLN A 154 15.59 3.93 -1.80
N PRO A 155 15.67 5.27 -1.58
CA PRO A 155 14.51 6.11 -1.40
C PRO A 155 13.58 6.08 -2.63
N LEU A 156 12.28 6.06 -2.42
CA LEU A 156 11.28 6.05 -3.50
C LEU A 156 11.48 7.17 -4.51
N GLY A 157 11.91 8.35 -4.06
CA GLY A 157 12.15 9.50 -4.91
C GLY A 157 13.24 9.31 -5.95
N THR A 158 14.20 8.39 -5.71
CA THR A 158 15.33 8.11 -6.61
C THR A 158 15.02 7.04 -7.66
N LEU A 159 13.89 6.33 -7.51
CA LEU A 159 13.51 5.25 -8.39
C LEU A 159 12.92 5.76 -9.72
N SER A 160 13.21 5.03 -10.80
CA SER A 160 12.50 5.26 -12.07
C SER A 160 11.00 4.98 -11.93
N GLY A 161 10.17 5.61 -12.77
CA GLY A 161 8.73 5.39 -12.74
C GLY A 161 8.33 3.92 -12.87
N GLY A 162 9.07 3.14 -13.68
CA GLY A 162 8.83 1.71 -13.83
C GLY A 162 9.23 0.88 -12.61
N GLN A 163 10.33 1.24 -11.92
CA GLN A 163 10.72 0.62 -10.65
C GLN A 163 9.69 0.93 -9.57
N ARG A 164 9.32 2.20 -9.44
CA ARG A 164 8.34 2.64 -8.46
C ARG A 164 7.00 1.92 -8.63
N ARG A 165 6.52 1.78 -9.87
CA ARG A 165 5.28 1.05 -10.14
C ARG A 165 5.36 -0.43 -9.75
N ARG A 166 6.53 -1.07 -9.90
CA ARG A 166 6.74 -2.46 -9.45
C ARG A 166 6.82 -2.62 -7.94
N ILE A 167 7.26 -1.58 -7.21
CA ILE A 167 7.23 -1.54 -5.74
C ILE A 167 5.80 -1.45 -5.20
N GLU A 168 4.89 -0.81 -5.95
CA GLU A 168 3.48 -0.64 -5.55
C GLU A 168 2.59 -1.85 -5.92
N LEU A 169 3.10 -2.83 -6.67
CA LEU A 169 2.40 -4.07 -6.98
C LEU A 169 2.38 -5.02 -5.78
#